data_3a28e7dbd34c98e6a048446722d5234f
#
_entry.id   3a28e7dbd34c98e6a048446722d5234f
#
_cell.length_a   1.000
_cell.length_b   1.000
_cell.length_c   1.000
_cell.angle_alpha   90.00
_cell.angle_beta   90.00
_cell.angle_gamma   90.00
#
_symmetry.space_group_name_H-M   'P 1'
#
loop_
_entity.id
_entity.type
_entity.pdbx_description
1 polymer ?
#
loop_
_entity_poly.entity_id
_entity_poly.type
_entity_poly.pdbx_seq_one_letter_code
_entity_poly.pdbx_strand_id
1 'polypeptide(L)'
;MSETSAKSSAPAGDVRQFTVGADDDGIRLDRWFKRHMPDTSFNVVSRWARTGQLRVDGKRATPGDRIEAGQQIRVPPAEAPAPATARPKRERPPLSADEIDFAQSMVIHRDKAALVVNKPPGLATQGGTKTEKHLDGLLDALQFEAEGRPKLVHRLDKDTSGALLLARNARAAGHFAKAFSSRTARKVYWALITGVPSIEDGMIELPIAKQPGTGGEKMHVDEKEGLPARTRYRVIERAGNRAAWVELQPYTGRTHQLRVHLAAIGHPIVGDGKYGGPDAFLSGGISRKMHLHARRIRVDHPDGGTIDVTADLPGHIAESLGHLGFDVALGDALPLDEVKFSETAEGKRRAVTAAAKARRKERRGERRGRGRG
;
A
#
# COMPACT_ATOMS: atom_id res chain seq x y z
N MET A 1 -15.76 49.88 -2.76
CA MET A 1 -17.14 49.34 -2.82
C MET A 1 -17.06 47.88 -2.45
N SER A 2 -17.51 47.60 -1.25
CA SER A 2 -17.39 46.30 -0.59
C SER A 2 -18.56 45.44 -0.99
N GLU A 3 -18.31 44.30 -1.66
CA GLU A 3 -19.36 43.31 -1.88
C GLU A 3 -19.36 42.29 -0.75
N THR A 4 -20.42 42.37 0.00
CA THR A 4 -20.76 41.56 1.17
C THR A 4 -21.16 40.16 0.70
N SER A 5 -20.36 39.15 1.09
CA SER A 5 -20.71 37.75 0.92
C SER A 5 -21.91 37.37 1.79
N ALA A 6 -23.05 37.14 1.16
CA ALA A 6 -24.27 36.73 1.84
C ALA A 6 -24.14 35.30 2.37
N LYS A 7 -24.05 35.14 3.69
CA LYS A 7 -24.28 33.89 4.40
C LYS A 7 -25.77 33.53 4.31
N SER A 8 -26.12 32.59 3.43
CA SER A 8 -27.44 31.97 3.41
C SER A 8 -27.56 30.99 4.57
N SER A 9 -28.27 31.38 5.63
CA SER A 9 -28.77 30.49 6.69
C SER A 9 -30.07 29.86 6.22
N ALA A 10 -30.02 28.64 5.69
CA ALA A 10 -31.22 27.86 5.42
C ALA A 10 -31.76 27.25 6.72
N PRO A 11 -33.11 27.15 6.89
CA PRO A 11 -33.72 26.55 8.08
C PRO A 11 -33.41 25.09 8.23
N ALA A 12 -33.35 24.59 9.47
CA ALA A 12 -33.11 23.18 9.79
C ALA A 12 -34.26 22.31 9.23
N GLY A 13 -34.01 21.57 8.15
CA GLY A 13 -35.01 20.70 7.53
C GLY A 13 -34.85 20.50 6.03
N ASP A 14 -34.23 21.45 5.30
CA ASP A 14 -34.16 21.38 3.85
C ASP A 14 -32.85 20.75 3.31
N VAL A 15 -32.98 20.02 2.21
CA VAL A 15 -31.85 19.48 1.44
C VAL A 15 -31.02 20.64 0.91
N ARG A 16 -29.74 20.67 1.27
CA ARG A 16 -28.82 21.72 0.86
C ARG A 16 -28.22 21.41 -0.51
N GLN A 17 -28.11 22.41 -1.35
CA GLN A 17 -27.48 22.32 -2.65
C GLN A 17 -26.35 23.35 -2.75
N PHE A 18 -25.22 22.90 -3.32
CA PHE A 18 -24.04 23.73 -3.51
C PHE A 18 -23.54 23.59 -4.95
N THR A 19 -23.22 24.71 -5.58
CA THR A 19 -22.56 24.71 -6.89
C THR A 19 -21.07 24.74 -6.70
N VAL A 20 -20.36 23.84 -7.38
CA VAL A 20 -18.89 23.76 -7.35
C VAL A 20 -18.32 25.01 -8.05
N GLY A 21 -17.52 25.77 -7.32
CA GLY A 21 -16.83 26.93 -7.85
C GLY A 21 -15.65 26.57 -8.76
N ALA A 22 -15.18 27.52 -9.58
CA ALA A 22 -14.02 27.34 -10.45
C ALA A 22 -12.74 26.97 -9.67
N ASP A 23 -12.56 27.49 -8.45
CA ASP A 23 -11.40 27.19 -7.59
C ASP A 23 -11.41 25.77 -7.03
N ASP A 24 -12.51 25.05 -7.16
CA ASP A 24 -12.68 23.68 -6.69
C ASP A 24 -12.71 22.65 -7.84
N ASP A 25 -12.42 23.10 -9.06
CA ASP A 25 -12.38 22.20 -10.21
C ASP A 25 -11.37 21.05 -10.02
N GLY A 26 -11.80 19.82 -10.27
CA GLY A 26 -10.98 18.61 -10.12
C GLY A 26 -10.66 18.22 -8.67
N ILE A 27 -11.13 18.96 -7.65
CA ILE A 27 -10.92 18.60 -6.24
C ILE A 27 -11.72 17.35 -5.86
N ARG A 28 -11.23 16.58 -4.91
CA ARG A 28 -11.98 15.44 -4.35
C ARG A 28 -13.11 15.94 -3.45
N LEU A 29 -14.25 15.27 -3.50
CA LEU A 29 -15.44 15.62 -2.75
C LEU A 29 -15.20 15.67 -1.22
N ASP A 30 -14.38 14.77 -0.66
CA ASP A 30 -14.00 14.82 0.77
C ASP A 30 -13.19 16.07 1.14
N ARG A 31 -12.38 16.56 0.20
CA ARG A 31 -11.62 17.80 0.35
C ARG A 31 -12.49 19.04 0.23
N TRP A 32 -13.46 18.99 -0.68
CA TRP A 32 -14.46 20.03 -0.82
C TRP A 32 -15.24 20.20 0.49
N PHE A 33 -15.71 19.11 1.11
CA PHE A 33 -16.39 19.16 2.41
C PHE A 33 -15.51 19.77 3.50
N LYS A 34 -14.23 19.40 3.55
CA LYS A 34 -13.30 19.94 4.54
C LYS A 34 -13.10 21.46 4.37
N ARG A 35 -13.18 21.97 3.14
CA ARG A 35 -13.01 23.41 2.82
C ARG A 35 -14.27 24.21 3.08
N HIS A 36 -15.43 23.71 2.65
CA HIS A 36 -16.68 24.45 2.68
C HIS A 36 -17.61 24.10 3.86
N MET A 37 -17.40 22.96 4.48
CA MET A 37 -18.17 22.44 5.60
C MET A 37 -17.26 21.80 6.66
N PRO A 38 -16.35 22.59 7.28
CA PRO A 38 -15.31 22.07 8.20
C PRO A 38 -15.89 21.34 9.40
N ASP A 39 -17.09 21.67 9.84
CA ASP A 39 -17.80 21.05 10.97
C ASP A 39 -18.40 19.68 10.60
N THR A 40 -18.40 19.30 9.31
CA THR A 40 -18.90 17.99 8.86
C THR A 40 -17.76 16.99 8.85
N SER A 41 -17.79 16.03 9.79
CA SER A 41 -16.75 15.01 9.87
C SER A 41 -16.77 14.09 8.64
N PHE A 42 -15.59 13.53 8.28
CA PHE A 42 -15.45 12.55 7.20
C PHE A 42 -16.39 11.34 7.37
N ASN A 43 -16.65 10.91 8.61
CA ASN A 43 -17.56 9.80 8.90
C ASN A 43 -19.00 10.12 8.51
N VAL A 44 -19.43 11.35 8.71
CA VAL A 44 -20.75 11.85 8.31
C VAL A 44 -20.86 11.87 6.78
N VAL A 45 -19.87 12.43 6.09
CA VAL A 45 -19.81 12.44 4.61
C VAL A 45 -19.84 11.01 4.05
N SER A 46 -19.06 10.11 4.62
CA SER A 46 -19.02 8.69 4.22
C SER A 46 -20.36 7.98 4.48
N ARG A 47 -21.06 8.32 5.57
CA ARG A 47 -22.39 7.79 5.86
C ARG A 47 -23.39 8.27 4.81
N TRP A 48 -23.41 9.56 4.48
CA TRP A 48 -24.32 10.13 3.46
C TRP A 48 -24.06 9.51 2.08
N ALA A 49 -22.79 9.28 1.71
CA ALA A 49 -22.45 8.59 0.48
C ALA A 49 -22.97 7.16 0.46
N ARG A 50 -22.74 6.40 1.53
CA ARG A 50 -23.18 4.99 1.67
C ARG A 50 -24.70 4.84 1.65
N THR A 51 -25.42 5.79 2.27
CA THR A 51 -26.89 5.79 2.29
C THR A 51 -27.51 6.42 1.04
N GLY A 52 -26.69 6.91 0.09
CA GLY A 52 -27.15 7.52 -1.16
C GLY A 52 -27.76 8.92 -1.01
N GLN A 53 -27.57 9.56 0.14
CA GLN A 53 -28.03 10.91 0.43
C GLN A 53 -27.11 11.97 -0.18
N LEU A 54 -25.80 11.65 -0.37
CA LEU A 54 -24.83 12.51 -1.04
C LEU A 54 -24.89 12.26 -2.55
N ARG A 55 -25.16 13.34 -3.31
CA ARG A 55 -25.25 13.26 -4.77
C ARG A 55 -24.53 14.42 -5.43
N VAL A 56 -23.98 14.17 -6.62
CA VAL A 56 -23.42 15.17 -7.53
C VAL A 56 -24.19 15.04 -8.86
N ASP A 57 -24.79 16.12 -9.33
CA ASP A 57 -25.68 16.15 -10.51
C ASP A 57 -26.74 15.03 -10.48
N GLY A 58 -27.34 14.81 -9.31
CA GLY A 58 -28.37 13.79 -9.09
C GLY A 58 -27.87 12.36 -8.99
N LYS A 59 -26.60 12.06 -9.34
CA LYS A 59 -25.98 10.73 -9.24
C LYS A 59 -25.39 10.49 -7.84
N ARG A 60 -25.38 9.23 -7.40
CA ARG A 60 -24.70 8.87 -6.16
C ARG A 60 -23.22 9.20 -6.25
N ALA A 61 -22.68 9.82 -5.20
CA ALA A 61 -21.28 10.21 -5.14
C ALA A 61 -20.59 9.56 -3.93
N THR A 62 -19.30 9.30 -4.09
CA THR A 62 -18.41 8.81 -3.01
C THR A 62 -17.46 9.93 -2.56
N PRO A 63 -16.94 9.89 -1.31
CA PRO A 63 -16.01 10.90 -0.82
C PRO A 63 -14.74 11.05 -1.68
N GLY A 64 -14.37 10.00 -2.41
CA GLY A 64 -13.19 9.98 -3.27
C GLY A 64 -13.38 10.53 -4.66
N ASP A 65 -14.63 10.79 -5.10
CA ASP A 65 -14.93 11.26 -6.43
C ASP A 65 -14.39 12.68 -6.64
N ARG A 66 -13.94 12.97 -7.85
CA ARG A 66 -13.54 14.31 -8.26
C ARG A 66 -14.76 15.05 -8.79
N ILE A 67 -14.90 16.30 -8.38
CA ILE A 67 -15.98 17.19 -8.80
C ILE A 67 -15.43 18.24 -9.75
N GLU A 68 -16.28 18.71 -10.65
CA GLU A 68 -15.95 19.69 -11.69
C GLU A 68 -16.71 21.01 -11.44
N ALA A 69 -16.14 22.12 -11.87
CA ALA A 69 -16.78 23.42 -11.76
C ALA A 69 -18.18 23.41 -12.41
N GLY A 70 -19.16 24.01 -11.74
CA GLY A 70 -20.56 24.06 -12.19
C GLY A 70 -21.42 22.87 -11.76
N GLN A 71 -20.84 21.77 -11.27
CA GLN A 71 -21.62 20.63 -10.77
C GLN A 71 -22.41 21.00 -9.52
N GLN A 72 -23.56 20.33 -9.32
CA GLN A 72 -24.46 20.53 -8.19
C GLN A 72 -24.25 19.43 -7.14
N ILE A 73 -23.75 19.79 -5.97
CA ILE A 73 -23.61 18.88 -4.82
C ILE A 73 -24.88 18.97 -3.98
N ARG A 74 -25.61 17.87 -3.88
CA ARG A 74 -26.77 17.73 -2.99
C ARG A 74 -26.33 17.05 -1.69
N VAL A 75 -26.59 17.73 -0.57
CA VAL A 75 -26.23 17.31 0.78
C VAL A 75 -27.52 17.22 1.62
N PRO A 76 -27.69 16.22 2.49
CA PRO A 76 -28.84 16.15 3.39
C PRO A 76 -28.93 17.39 4.28
N PRO A 77 -30.09 17.63 4.90
CA PRO A 77 -30.26 18.69 5.89
C PRO A 77 -29.13 18.67 6.93
N ALA A 78 -28.81 19.83 7.48
CA ALA A 78 -27.91 19.85 8.63
C ALA A 78 -28.58 19.01 9.74
N GLU A 79 -27.97 17.89 10.07
CA GLU A 79 -28.34 17.23 11.32
C GLU A 79 -28.16 18.27 12.42
N ALA A 80 -29.19 18.47 13.27
CA ALA A 80 -28.99 19.28 14.46
C ALA A 80 -27.69 18.85 15.12
N PRO A 81 -26.77 19.77 15.47
CA PRO A 81 -25.53 19.39 16.09
C PRO A 81 -25.88 18.50 17.27
N ALA A 82 -25.67 17.20 17.12
CA ALA A 82 -25.61 16.34 18.28
C ALA A 82 -24.67 17.06 19.23
N PRO A 83 -25.03 17.28 20.52
CA PRO A 83 -24.19 17.99 21.44
C PRO A 83 -22.79 17.40 21.19
N ALA A 84 -21.87 18.29 20.80
CA ALA A 84 -20.50 17.92 20.54
C ALA A 84 -19.94 17.44 21.88
N THR A 85 -20.25 16.20 22.23
CA THR A 85 -19.36 15.42 23.04
C THR A 85 -18.16 15.29 22.12
N ALA A 86 -17.26 16.27 22.20
CA ALA A 86 -15.89 16.11 21.77
C ALA A 86 -15.52 14.77 22.40
N ARG A 87 -15.52 13.68 21.59
CA ARG A 87 -14.96 12.43 22.08
C ARG A 87 -13.59 12.84 22.58
N PRO A 88 -13.34 12.75 23.90
CA PRO A 88 -12.04 13.13 24.41
C PRO A 88 -11.06 12.43 23.48
N LYS A 89 -10.10 13.18 22.94
CA LYS A 89 -8.97 12.58 22.22
C LYS A 89 -8.53 11.47 23.14
N ARG A 90 -8.80 10.21 22.78
CA ARG A 90 -8.39 9.09 23.63
C ARG A 90 -6.91 9.29 23.82
N GLU A 91 -6.54 9.75 24.99
CA GLU A 91 -5.15 9.82 25.38
C GLU A 91 -4.62 8.41 25.21
N ARG A 92 -3.63 8.28 24.36
CA ARG A 92 -2.98 7.00 24.17
C ARG A 92 -2.29 6.70 25.49
N PRO A 93 -2.42 5.49 26.02
CA PRO A 93 -1.66 5.12 27.19
C PRO A 93 -0.16 5.35 26.88
N PRO A 94 0.63 5.81 27.82
CA PRO A 94 2.06 5.97 27.64
C PRO A 94 2.67 4.62 27.26
N LEU A 95 3.67 4.67 26.37
CA LEU A 95 4.41 3.47 25.96
C LEU A 95 5.28 2.98 27.12
N SER A 96 5.40 1.68 27.28
CA SER A 96 6.35 1.07 28.21
C SER A 96 7.80 1.27 27.73
N ALA A 97 8.77 1.12 28.65
CA ALA A 97 10.19 1.18 28.28
C ALA A 97 10.54 0.16 27.19
N ASP A 98 10.06 -1.07 27.29
CA ASP A 98 10.29 -2.12 26.29
C ASP A 98 9.70 -1.76 24.93
N GLU A 99 8.54 -1.09 24.87
CA GLU A 99 7.95 -0.62 23.62
C GLU A 99 8.74 0.52 22.99
N ILE A 100 9.31 1.41 23.81
CA ILE A 100 10.18 2.49 23.37
C ILE A 100 11.47 1.90 22.80
N ASP A 101 12.14 1.02 23.53
CA ASP A 101 13.38 0.37 23.10
C ASP A 101 13.16 -0.43 21.82
N PHE A 102 12.08 -1.20 21.76
CA PHE A 102 11.70 -1.94 20.56
C PHE A 102 11.46 -1.02 19.36
N ALA A 103 10.74 0.09 19.53
CA ALA A 103 10.48 1.02 18.46
C ALA A 103 11.78 1.67 17.96
N GLN A 104 12.64 2.10 18.87
CA GLN A 104 13.90 2.75 18.56
C GLN A 104 14.92 1.81 17.91
N SER A 105 14.95 0.53 18.31
CA SER A 105 15.83 -0.49 17.71
C SER A 105 15.54 -0.74 16.23
N MET A 106 14.34 -0.43 15.74
CA MET A 106 13.99 -0.54 14.33
C MET A 106 14.59 0.57 13.45
N VAL A 107 15.10 1.67 14.03
CA VAL A 107 15.54 2.84 13.25
C VAL A 107 16.86 2.56 12.55
N ILE A 108 16.86 2.67 11.23
CA ILE A 108 18.04 2.47 10.36
C ILE A 108 18.48 3.74 9.64
N HIS A 109 17.67 4.79 9.66
CA HIS A 109 18.03 6.14 9.18
C HIS A 109 17.22 7.18 9.93
N ARG A 110 17.86 8.30 10.27
CA ARG A 110 17.24 9.46 10.91
C ARG A 110 17.90 10.75 10.48
N ASP A 111 17.07 11.71 10.04
CA ASP A 111 17.47 13.11 9.80
C ASP A 111 16.35 14.06 10.25
N LYS A 112 16.41 15.35 9.89
CA LYS A 112 15.42 16.36 10.28
C LYS A 112 14.04 16.17 9.64
N ALA A 113 13.97 15.52 8.47
CA ALA A 113 12.74 15.36 7.68
C ALA A 113 12.20 13.93 7.72
N ALA A 114 13.09 12.94 7.87
CA ALA A 114 12.78 11.53 7.66
C ALA A 114 13.25 10.62 8.78
N LEU A 115 12.54 9.51 8.93
CA LEU A 115 12.98 8.30 9.61
C LEU A 115 12.76 7.12 8.67
N VAL A 116 13.68 6.18 8.62
CA VAL A 116 13.43 4.87 8.02
C VAL A 116 13.59 3.81 9.10
N VAL A 117 12.59 2.96 9.21
CA VAL A 117 12.63 1.83 10.16
C VAL A 117 12.70 0.51 9.40
N ASN A 118 13.48 -0.45 9.91
CA ASN A 118 13.45 -1.83 9.47
C ASN A 118 12.30 -2.55 10.20
N LYS A 119 11.10 -2.50 9.63
CA LYS A 119 9.91 -3.08 10.24
C LYS A 119 10.03 -4.62 10.30
N PRO A 120 9.91 -5.25 11.47
CA PRO A 120 9.93 -6.71 11.55
C PRO A 120 8.67 -7.33 10.92
N PRO A 121 8.73 -8.61 10.49
CA PRO A 121 7.55 -9.36 10.08
C PRO A 121 6.61 -9.58 11.27
N GLY A 122 5.31 -9.62 11.03
CA GLY A 122 4.27 -9.78 12.06
C GLY A 122 3.80 -8.48 12.71
N LEU A 123 4.53 -7.37 12.57
CA LEU A 123 4.09 -6.05 13.01
C LEU A 123 3.26 -5.36 11.92
N ALA A 124 2.00 -5.06 12.20
CA ALA A 124 1.18 -4.28 11.28
C ALA A 124 1.65 -2.82 11.20
N THR A 125 1.53 -2.16 10.04
CA THR A 125 1.87 -0.73 9.93
C THR A 125 0.85 0.14 10.65
N GLN A 126 -0.44 -0.17 10.52
CA GLN A 126 -1.55 0.56 11.13
C GLN A 126 -2.49 -0.39 11.85
N GLY A 127 -3.16 0.11 12.89
CA GLY A 127 -4.20 -0.62 13.59
C GLY A 127 -5.43 -0.89 12.72
N GLY A 128 -6.13 -1.98 13.04
CA GLY A 128 -7.40 -2.38 12.45
C GLY A 128 -8.27 -3.04 13.51
N THR A 129 -9.44 -3.51 13.14
CA THR A 129 -10.50 -4.00 14.06
C THR A 129 -10.04 -5.13 15.02
N LYS A 130 -8.90 -5.80 14.71
CA LYS A 130 -8.35 -6.93 15.50
C LYS A 130 -6.83 -6.81 15.69
N THR A 131 -6.26 -5.59 15.58
CA THR A 131 -4.80 -5.40 15.64
C THR A 131 -4.47 -4.44 16.76
N GLU A 132 -4.01 -4.98 17.90
CA GLU A 132 -3.65 -4.19 19.08
C GLU A 132 -2.25 -3.58 18.93
N LYS A 133 -1.26 -4.38 18.48
CA LYS A 133 0.12 -3.93 18.30
C LYS A 133 0.40 -3.58 16.83
N HIS A 134 0.75 -2.35 16.58
CA HIS A 134 1.07 -1.85 15.24
C HIS A 134 2.05 -0.68 15.32
N LEU A 135 2.82 -0.47 14.26
CA LEU A 135 3.86 0.57 14.22
C LEU A 135 3.29 1.97 14.48
N ASP A 136 2.10 2.28 13.94
CA ASP A 136 1.46 3.58 14.19
C ASP A 136 1.22 3.83 15.70
N GLY A 137 1.00 2.78 16.51
CA GLY A 137 0.92 2.87 17.96
C GLY A 137 2.24 3.26 18.64
N LEU A 138 3.36 2.90 18.04
CA LEU A 138 4.71 3.09 18.58
C LEU A 138 5.38 4.40 18.12
N LEU A 139 4.76 5.17 17.22
CA LEU A 139 5.41 6.36 16.65
C LEU A 139 5.73 7.45 17.65
N ASP A 140 5.08 7.48 18.81
CA ASP A 140 5.39 8.43 19.87
C ASP A 140 6.82 8.21 20.44
N ALA A 141 7.29 6.95 20.48
CA ALA A 141 8.66 6.58 20.82
C ALA A 141 9.72 7.04 19.79
N LEU A 142 9.29 7.33 18.56
CA LEU A 142 10.15 7.75 17.45
C LEU A 142 10.14 9.27 17.21
N GLN A 143 9.60 10.04 18.16
CA GLN A 143 9.58 11.49 18.06
C GLN A 143 11.00 12.07 18.22
N PHE A 144 11.81 11.48 19.12
CA PHE A 144 13.13 11.98 19.49
C PHE A 144 13.08 13.48 19.82
N GLU A 145 13.98 14.24 19.22
CA GLU A 145 14.09 15.70 19.38
C GLU A 145 13.11 16.52 18.53
N ALA A 146 12.25 15.90 17.74
CA ALA A 146 11.29 16.61 16.90
C ALA A 146 10.12 17.16 17.73
N GLU A 147 9.57 18.30 17.32
CA GLU A 147 8.40 18.92 17.96
C GLU A 147 7.13 18.06 17.87
N GLY A 148 7.06 17.15 16.95
CA GLY A 148 5.88 16.36 16.69
C GLY A 148 6.13 14.90 16.34
N ARG A 149 5.13 14.10 16.58
CA ARG A 149 5.08 12.69 16.27
C ARG A 149 5.32 12.42 14.77
N PRO A 150 6.16 11.46 14.39
CA PRO A 150 6.32 11.04 12.99
C PRO A 150 5.02 10.62 12.34
N LYS A 151 4.95 10.75 11.02
CA LYS A 151 3.75 10.46 10.22
C LYS A 151 4.02 9.35 9.22
N LEU A 152 3.08 8.42 9.12
CA LEU A 152 3.09 7.42 8.06
C LEU A 152 2.82 8.06 6.70
N VAL A 153 3.65 7.77 5.71
CA VAL A 153 3.51 8.24 4.33
C VAL A 153 3.21 7.10 3.34
N HIS A 154 3.52 5.87 3.74
CA HIS A 154 3.14 4.65 3.06
C HIS A 154 2.99 3.49 4.06
N ARG A 155 2.74 2.30 3.58
CA ARG A 155 2.55 1.12 4.43
C ARG A 155 3.19 -0.13 3.83
N LEU A 156 3.57 -1.05 4.72
CA LEU A 156 3.89 -2.44 4.41
C LEU A 156 2.81 -3.34 5.02
N ASP A 157 2.60 -4.51 4.43
CA ASP A 157 1.70 -5.52 4.99
C ASP A 157 2.25 -6.03 6.34
N LYS A 158 1.39 -6.62 7.17
CA LYS A 158 1.75 -7.11 8.50
C LYS A 158 2.98 -8.03 8.46
N ASP A 159 2.98 -9.00 7.56
CA ASP A 159 4.01 -10.03 7.48
C ASP A 159 5.18 -9.65 6.55
N THR A 160 5.09 -8.53 5.83
CA THR A 160 6.20 -7.97 5.06
C THR A 160 7.13 -7.20 5.99
N SER A 161 8.41 -7.54 5.99
CA SER A 161 9.47 -6.85 6.73
C SER A 161 10.18 -5.79 5.89
N GLY A 162 11.02 -4.97 6.51
CA GLY A 162 11.97 -4.09 5.83
C GLY A 162 11.70 -2.61 5.91
N ALA A 163 12.33 -1.86 5.01
CA ALA A 163 12.40 -0.41 5.00
C ALA A 163 11.02 0.26 4.88
N LEU A 164 10.63 0.98 5.91
CA LEU A 164 9.43 1.80 5.97
C LEU A 164 9.80 3.24 6.28
N LEU A 165 9.48 4.16 5.36
CA LEU A 165 9.74 5.59 5.49
C LEU A 165 8.65 6.28 6.29
N LEU A 166 9.06 7.10 7.24
CA LEU A 166 8.21 7.97 8.04
C LEU A 166 8.64 9.43 7.83
N ALA A 167 7.70 10.35 7.85
CA ALA A 167 7.99 11.77 7.83
C ALA A 167 8.02 12.33 9.26
N ARG A 168 9.03 13.14 9.58
CA ARG A 168 9.18 13.76 10.91
C ARG A 168 8.41 15.06 11.10
N ASN A 169 7.98 15.70 10.00
CA ASN A 169 7.19 16.95 10.04
C ASN A 169 6.13 16.98 8.94
N ALA A 170 5.26 17.99 8.96
CA ALA A 170 4.14 18.08 8.00
C ALA A 170 4.60 18.37 6.55
N ARG A 171 5.67 19.16 6.37
CA ARG A 171 6.24 19.47 5.05
C ARG A 171 6.80 18.20 4.41
N ALA A 172 7.60 17.46 5.15
CA ALA A 172 8.15 16.18 4.69
C ALA A 172 7.04 15.17 4.38
N ALA A 173 5.99 15.11 5.21
CA ALA A 173 4.85 14.22 4.95
C ALA A 173 4.15 14.54 3.63
N GLY A 174 3.95 15.81 3.30
CA GLY A 174 3.41 16.24 2.01
C GLY A 174 4.32 15.86 0.84
N HIS A 175 5.63 16.11 0.98
CA HIS A 175 6.64 15.78 -0.03
C HIS A 175 6.67 14.27 -0.33
N PHE A 176 6.83 13.44 0.70
CA PHE A 176 6.89 11.99 0.52
C PHE A 176 5.56 11.41 0.02
N ALA A 177 4.42 11.88 0.53
CA ALA A 177 3.13 11.45 0.02
C ALA A 177 2.96 11.74 -1.48
N LYS A 178 3.49 12.90 -1.95
CA LYS A 178 3.55 13.22 -3.38
C LYS A 178 4.48 12.25 -4.13
N ALA A 179 5.68 11.96 -3.61
CA ALA A 179 6.62 11.03 -4.22
C ALA A 179 6.03 9.62 -4.39
N PHE A 180 5.31 9.10 -3.38
CA PHE A 180 4.62 7.81 -3.49
C PHE A 180 3.45 7.85 -4.46
N SER A 181 2.66 8.93 -4.50
CA SER A 181 1.51 9.05 -5.40
C SER A 181 1.92 9.25 -6.87
N SER A 182 2.98 10.02 -7.11
CA SER A 182 3.58 10.23 -8.45
C SER A 182 4.49 9.09 -8.89
N ARG A 183 4.74 8.11 -8.01
CA ARG A 183 5.57 6.92 -8.28
C ARG A 183 7.05 7.24 -8.52
N THR A 184 7.55 8.36 -8.00
CA THR A 184 8.97 8.71 -8.05
C THR A 184 9.78 8.03 -6.94
N ALA A 185 9.14 7.68 -5.83
CA ALA A 185 9.76 6.84 -4.80
C ALA A 185 10.04 5.44 -5.34
N ARG A 186 11.30 5.02 -5.34
CA ARG A 186 11.72 3.69 -5.76
C ARG A 186 11.77 2.74 -4.57
N LYS A 187 11.26 1.54 -4.77
CA LYS A 187 11.19 0.48 -3.76
C LYS A 187 11.70 -0.81 -4.36
N VAL A 188 12.61 -1.44 -3.68
CA VAL A 188 13.13 -2.76 -4.03
C VAL A 188 12.72 -3.72 -2.93
N TYR A 189 12.14 -4.84 -3.34
CA TYR A 189 11.81 -5.94 -2.44
C TYR A 189 12.57 -7.18 -2.86
N TRP A 190 12.94 -7.98 -1.88
CA TRP A 190 13.43 -9.32 -2.09
C TRP A 190 12.39 -10.34 -1.64
N ALA A 191 12.25 -11.39 -2.40
CA ALA A 191 11.38 -12.48 -2.06
C ALA A 191 12.00 -13.82 -2.42
N LEU A 192 11.76 -14.84 -1.60
CA LEU A 192 11.94 -16.24 -1.96
C LEU A 192 10.60 -16.73 -2.51
N ILE A 193 10.60 -17.31 -3.70
CA ILE A 193 9.41 -17.83 -4.38
C ILE A 193 9.54 -19.34 -4.64
N THR A 194 8.40 -20.01 -4.77
CA THR A 194 8.37 -21.43 -5.13
C THR A 194 8.48 -21.59 -6.65
N GLY A 195 9.27 -22.57 -7.07
CA GLY A 195 9.61 -22.78 -8.48
C GLY A 195 10.49 -21.67 -9.05
N VAL A 196 10.76 -21.75 -10.34
CA VAL A 196 11.62 -20.81 -11.08
C VAL A 196 10.83 -20.29 -12.28
N PRO A 197 10.64 -18.96 -12.40
CA PRO A 197 10.02 -18.39 -13.58
C PRO A 197 10.79 -18.70 -14.86
N SER A 198 10.10 -19.03 -15.94
CA SER A 198 10.73 -19.29 -17.25
C SER A 198 11.38 -18.04 -17.87
N ILE A 199 11.02 -16.87 -17.38
CA ILE A 199 11.59 -15.57 -17.76
C ILE A 199 12.30 -15.03 -16.54
N GLU A 200 13.61 -14.80 -16.62
CA GLU A 200 14.42 -14.36 -15.49
C GLU A 200 14.26 -12.87 -15.14
N ASP A 201 13.94 -12.04 -16.13
CA ASP A 201 13.65 -10.62 -15.95
C ASP A 201 12.36 -10.26 -16.69
N GLY A 202 11.29 -10.04 -15.96
CA GLY A 202 9.96 -9.87 -16.52
C GLY A 202 9.13 -8.77 -15.86
N MET A 203 8.05 -8.41 -16.55
CA MET A 203 7.04 -7.48 -16.05
C MET A 203 5.70 -8.19 -15.87
N ILE A 204 5.12 -8.06 -14.67
CA ILE A 204 3.77 -8.54 -14.40
C ILE A 204 2.83 -7.35 -14.45
N GLU A 205 1.89 -7.37 -15.39
CA GLU A 205 0.87 -6.32 -15.58
C GLU A 205 -0.51 -6.97 -15.49
N LEU A 206 -0.98 -7.15 -14.27
CA LEU A 206 -2.25 -7.79 -13.98
C LEU A 206 -3.05 -6.88 -13.02
N PRO A 207 -4.23 -6.38 -13.45
CA PRO A 207 -5.03 -5.51 -12.60
C PRO A 207 -5.56 -6.27 -11.38
N ILE A 208 -5.68 -5.55 -10.25
CA ILE A 208 -5.99 -6.14 -8.95
C ILE A 208 -7.24 -5.49 -8.37
N ALA A 209 -8.18 -6.33 -7.92
CA ALA A 209 -9.39 -5.93 -7.21
C ALA A 209 -9.50 -6.63 -5.85
N LYS A 210 -10.40 -6.13 -5.00
CA LYS A 210 -10.81 -6.84 -3.78
C LYS A 210 -11.67 -8.05 -4.15
N GLN A 211 -11.41 -9.18 -3.50
CA GLN A 211 -12.22 -10.37 -3.73
C GLN A 211 -13.55 -10.23 -3.00
N PRO A 212 -14.69 -10.31 -3.70
CA PRO A 212 -16.01 -10.31 -3.06
C PRO A 212 -16.17 -11.45 -2.05
N GLY A 213 -16.93 -11.21 -0.98
CA GLY A 213 -17.26 -12.23 0.02
C GLY A 213 -16.15 -12.56 1.03
N THR A 214 -14.98 -11.91 0.97
CA THR A 214 -13.85 -12.18 1.88
C THR A 214 -13.62 -11.10 2.96
N GLY A 215 -14.63 -10.29 3.27
CA GLY A 215 -14.49 -9.17 4.19
C GLY A 215 -13.54 -8.05 3.69
N GLY A 216 -13.16 -8.10 2.41
CA GLY A 216 -12.30 -7.10 1.76
C GLY A 216 -10.80 -7.26 2.05
N GLU A 217 -10.37 -8.33 2.73
CA GLU A 217 -8.96 -8.56 3.07
C GLU A 217 -8.18 -9.33 2.00
N LYS A 218 -8.86 -10.03 1.09
CA LYS A 218 -8.21 -10.79 0.02
C LYS A 218 -8.32 -10.03 -1.30
N MET A 219 -7.21 -10.00 -2.02
CA MET A 219 -7.11 -9.40 -3.34
C MET A 219 -7.04 -10.50 -4.41
N HIS A 220 -7.42 -10.21 -5.63
CA HIS A 220 -7.30 -11.13 -6.76
C HIS A 220 -7.05 -10.36 -8.04
N VAL A 221 -6.57 -11.07 -9.07
CA VAL A 221 -6.48 -10.50 -10.42
C VAL A 221 -7.87 -10.43 -11.02
N ASP A 222 -8.26 -9.24 -11.45
CA ASP A 222 -9.53 -9.00 -12.13
C ASP A 222 -9.29 -8.10 -13.34
N GLU A 223 -9.48 -8.66 -14.53
CA GLU A 223 -9.23 -7.94 -15.79
C GLU A 223 -10.33 -6.90 -16.11
N LYS A 224 -11.50 -6.99 -15.45
CA LYS A 224 -12.64 -6.11 -15.73
C LYS A 224 -12.70 -4.92 -14.77
N GLU A 225 -12.66 -5.21 -13.46
CA GLU A 225 -12.89 -4.23 -12.40
C GLU A 225 -11.60 -3.90 -11.62
N GLY A 226 -10.48 -4.58 -11.95
CA GLY A 226 -9.23 -4.42 -11.23
C GLY A 226 -8.51 -3.10 -11.55
N LEU A 227 -7.93 -2.51 -10.52
CA LEU A 227 -7.08 -1.32 -10.69
C LEU A 227 -5.74 -1.72 -11.31
N PRO A 228 -5.20 -0.96 -12.28
CA PRO A 228 -3.92 -1.25 -12.90
C PRO A 228 -2.80 -1.43 -11.88
N ALA A 229 -2.06 -2.52 -12.03
CA ALA A 229 -0.92 -2.84 -11.19
C ALA A 229 0.23 -3.37 -12.04
N ARG A 230 1.46 -2.94 -11.73
CA ARG A 230 2.69 -3.27 -12.45
C ARG A 230 3.81 -3.61 -11.49
N THR A 231 4.45 -4.76 -11.70
CA THR A 231 5.60 -5.22 -10.93
C THR A 231 6.66 -5.77 -11.90
N ARG A 232 7.87 -5.21 -11.84
CA ARG A 232 9.04 -5.87 -12.44
C ARG A 232 9.56 -6.89 -11.44
N TYR A 233 9.99 -8.03 -11.94
CA TYR A 233 10.75 -8.99 -11.16
C TYR A 233 12.00 -9.42 -11.94
N ARG A 234 13.04 -9.80 -11.20
CA ARG A 234 14.27 -10.36 -11.73
C ARG A 234 14.71 -11.51 -10.82
N VAL A 235 15.02 -12.65 -11.40
CA VAL A 235 15.64 -13.76 -10.68
C VAL A 235 17.09 -13.37 -10.38
N ILE A 236 17.46 -13.41 -9.11
CA ILE A 236 18.83 -13.18 -8.66
C ILE A 236 19.57 -14.51 -8.67
N GLU A 237 18.98 -15.53 -8.04
CA GLU A 237 19.56 -16.84 -7.90
C GLU A 237 18.47 -17.91 -7.80
N ARG A 238 18.80 -19.17 -8.11
CA ARG A 238 17.86 -20.29 -8.10
C ARG A 238 18.43 -21.53 -7.43
N ALA A 239 17.61 -22.23 -6.67
CA ALA A 239 17.91 -23.53 -6.08
C ALA A 239 17.27 -24.66 -6.92
N GLY A 240 17.96 -25.08 -7.97
CA GLY A 240 17.41 -25.98 -8.99
C GLY A 240 16.11 -25.42 -9.59
N ASN A 241 15.07 -26.27 -9.68
CA ASN A 241 13.72 -25.86 -10.12
C ASN A 241 12.77 -25.64 -8.92
N ARG A 242 13.27 -25.72 -7.70
CA ARG A 242 12.46 -25.72 -6.46
C ARG A 242 12.08 -24.35 -5.99
N ALA A 243 13.03 -23.42 -6.05
CA ALA A 243 12.87 -22.07 -5.53
C ALA A 243 13.76 -21.09 -6.28
N ALA A 244 13.37 -19.83 -6.27
CA ALA A 244 14.19 -18.73 -6.75
C ALA A 244 14.14 -17.56 -5.77
N TRP A 245 15.28 -16.91 -5.59
CA TRP A 245 15.36 -15.61 -4.95
C TRP A 245 15.21 -14.55 -6.02
N VAL A 246 14.23 -13.65 -5.81
CA VAL A 246 13.88 -12.63 -6.77
C VAL A 246 13.92 -11.23 -6.19
N GLU A 247 14.38 -10.28 -6.98
CA GLU A 247 14.21 -8.86 -6.78
C GLU A 247 12.90 -8.40 -7.42
N LEU A 248 12.15 -7.55 -6.70
CA LEU A 248 10.85 -7.03 -7.13
C LEU A 248 10.84 -5.52 -7.06
N GLN A 249 10.39 -4.89 -8.11
CA GLN A 249 10.21 -3.43 -8.19
C GLN A 249 8.75 -3.11 -8.52
N PRO A 250 7.91 -2.77 -7.52
CA PRO A 250 6.53 -2.37 -7.78
C PRO A 250 6.47 -0.93 -8.29
N TYR A 251 5.97 -0.73 -9.51
CA TYR A 251 5.67 0.60 -10.08
C TYR A 251 4.35 1.18 -9.58
N THR A 252 3.49 0.35 -9.05
CA THR A 252 2.23 0.71 -8.38
C THR A 252 2.25 0.18 -6.95
N GLY A 253 1.32 0.63 -6.09
CA GLY A 253 1.26 0.22 -4.68
C GLY A 253 -0.13 -0.29 -4.29
N ARG A 254 -0.64 -1.33 -4.97
CA ARG A 254 -1.92 -1.94 -4.59
C ARG A 254 -1.75 -2.87 -3.39
N THR A 255 -2.80 -3.02 -2.60
CA THR A 255 -2.80 -3.95 -1.46
C THR A 255 -2.39 -5.35 -1.91
N HIS A 256 -1.44 -5.97 -1.22
CA HIS A 256 -0.90 -7.31 -1.49
C HIS A 256 -0.38 -7.52 -2.93
N GLN A 257 -0.03 -6.44 -3.65
CA GLN A 257 0.31 -6.49 -5.08
C GLN A 257 1.35 -7.55 -5.43
N LEU A 258 2.51 -7.54 -4.75
CA LEU A 258 3.61 -8.46 -5.03
C LEU A 258 3.19 -9.92 -4.82
N ARG A 259 2.44 -10.17 -3.75
CA ARG A 259 1.92 -11.48 -3.37
C ARG A 259 0.95 -12.04 -4.41
N VAL A 260 -0.02 -11.21 -4.83
CA VAL A 260 -1.02 -11.57 -5.86
C VAL A 260 -0.35 -11.78 -7.21
N HIS A 261 0.58 -10.90 -7.60
CA HIS A 261 1.27 -10.98 -8.88
C HIS A 261 2.10 -12.26 -9.02
N LEU A 262 2.93 -12.56 -8.01
CA LEU A 262 3.77 -13.76 -8.03
C LEU A 262 2.93 -15.05 -7.99
N ALA A 263 1.88 -15.10 -7.18
CA ALA A 263 0.95 -16.22 -7.17
C ALA A 263 0.21 -16.38 -8.52
N ALA A 264 -0.14 -15.27 -9.17
CA ALA A 264 -0.84 -15.30 -10.47
C ALA A 264 0.01 -15.88 -11.60
N ILE A 265 1.34 -15.67 -11.57
CA ILE A 265 2.26 -16.26 -12.55
C ILE A 265 2.69 -17.70 -12.16
N GLY A 266 2.16 -18.24 -11.05
CA GLY A 266 2.40 -19.62 -10.60
C GLY A 266 3.61 -19.80 -9.69
N HIS A 267 4.21 -18.71 -9.21
CA HIS A 267 5.38 -18.70 -8.33
C HIS A 267 5.08 -17.93 -7.04
N PRO A 268 4.24 -18.47 -6.14
CA PRO A 268 3.89 -17.79 -4.90
C PRO A 268 5.11 -17.58 -4.00
N ILE A 269 5.04 -16.54 -3.17
CA ILE A 269 6.07 -16.26 -2.17
C ILE A 269 6.08 -17.38 -1.13
N VAL A 270 7.27 -17.85 -0.77
CA VAL A 270 7.46 -18.86 0.28
C VAL A 270 6.89 -18.36 1.60
N GLY A 271 6.05 -19.19 2.23
CA GLY A 271 5.35 -18.85 3.46
C GLY A 271 4.06 -18.04 3.29
N ASP A 272 3.66 -17.70 2.06
CA ASP A 272 2.41 -17.01 1.78
C ASP A 272 1.23 -17.97 1.58
N GLY A 273 0.77 -18.59 2.67
CA GLY A 273 -0.39 -19.49 2.62
C GLY A 273 -1.69 -18.84 2.13
N LYS A 274 -1.80 -17.50 2.18
CA LYS A 274 -3.01 -16.78 1.75
C LYS A 274 -3.21 -16.81 0.23
N TYR A 275 -2.13 -16.71 -0.54
CA TYR A 275 -2.16 -16.64 -2.01
C TYR A 275 -1.58 -17.87 -2.68
N GLY A 276 -0.62 -18.56 -2.07
CA GLY A 276 -0.02 -19.77 -2.61
C GLY A 276 -0.62 -21.06 -2.06
N GLY A 277 -1.39 -20.98 -0.95
CA GLY A 277 -1.93 -22.17 -0.32
C GLY A 277 -0.81 -23.15 0.14
N PRO A 278 -1.02 -24.48 0.03
CA PRO A 278 -0.01 -25.48 0.37
C PRO A 278 1.28 -25.35 -0.46
N ASP A 279 1.17 -24.91 -1.71
CA ASP A 279 2.29 -24.79 -2.66
C ASP A 279 3.27 -23.66 -2.27
N ALA A 280 2.92 -22.83 -1.30
CA ALA A 280 3.80 -21.77 -0.78
C ALA A 280 4.81 -22.27 0.25
N PHE A 281 4.82 -23.54 0.59
CA PHE A 281 5.71 -24.07 1.64
C PHE A 281 6.75 -25.02 1.08
N LEU A 282 8.02 -24.73 1.41
CA LEU A 282 9.15 -25.58 1.07
C LEU A 282 9.54 -26.46 2.28
N SER A 283 10.03 -27.66 1.99
CA SER A 283 10.65 -28.55 2.97
C SER A 283 12.15 -28.30 3.11
N GLY A 284 12.81 -28.91 4.07
CA GLY A 284 14.29 -28.88 4.21
C GLY A 284 14.79 -27.67 5.01
N GLY A 285 14.16 -27.39 6.15
CA GLY A 285 14.64 -26.34 7.07
C GLY A 285 14.25 -24.91 6.68
N ILE A 286 13.48 -24.74 5.61
CA ILE A 286 12.99 -23.42 5.18
C ILE A 286 11.86 -22.96 6.09
N SER A 287 11.96 -21.73 6.59
CA SER A 287 10.96 -21.14 7.48
C SER A 287 9.56 -21.10 6.85
N ARG A 288 8.53 -21.31 7.65
CA ARG A 288 7.12 -21.18 7.22
C ARG A 288 6.60 -19.75 7.26
N LYS A 289 7.38 -18.79 7.76
CA LYS A 289 7.05 -17.34 7.72
C LYS A 289 7.15 -16.82 6.29
N MET A 290 6.45 -15.75 5.99
CA MET A 290 6.45 -15.16 4.65
C MET A 290 7.82 -14.55 4.31
N HIS A 291 8.37 -14.92 3.15
CA HIS A 291 9.67 -14.46 2.65
C HIS A 291 9.49 -13.28 1.70
N LEU A 292 9.02 -12.15 2.22
CA LEU A 292 8.91 -10.88 1.50
C LEU A 292 9.48 -9.74 2.35
N HIS A 293 10.49 -9.07 1.82
CA HIS A 293 11.25 -8.05 2.51
C HIS A 293 11.42 -6.79 1.66
N ALA A 294 11.04 -5.63 2.18
CA ALA A 294 11.31 -4.32 1.57
C ALA A 294 12.80 -3.98 1.77
N ARG A 295 13.65 -4.43 0.84
CA ARG A 295 15.11 -4.37 0.97
C ARG A 295 15.65 -2.95 0.92
N ARG A 296 15.16 -2.10 -0.01
CA ARG A 296 15.70 -0.76 -0.22
C ARG A 296 14.61 0.23 -0.59
N ILE A 297 14.73 1.42 -0.06
CA ILE A 297 13.90 2.57 -0.43
C ILE A 297 14.79 3.73 -0.86
N ARG A 298 14.48 4.33 -2.02
CA ARG A 298 15.12 5.53 -2.53
C ARG A 298 14.07 6.58 -2.88
N VAL A 299 14.23 7.79 -2.33
CA VAL A 299 13.29 8.89 -2.53
C VAL A 299 14.02 10.23 -2.41
N ASP A 300 13.58 11.23 -3.15
CA ASP A 300 14.13 12.57 -3.05
C ASP A 300 13.86 13.17 -1.67
N HIS A 301 14.87 13.82 -1.11
CA HIS A 301 14.76 14.49 0.19
C HIS A 301 14.11 15.87 0.01
N PRO A 302 13.21 16.31 0.93
CA PRO A 302 12.52 17.59 0.81
C PRO A 302 13.43 18.82 0.87
N ASP A 303 14.65 18.69 1.41
CA ASP A 303 15.66 19.74 1.52
C ASP A 303 16.81 19.57 0.50
N GLY A 304 16.62 18.70 -0.50
CA GLY A 304 17.60 18.39 -1.54
C GLY A 304 18.38 17.11 -1.27
N GLY A 305 18.90 16.50 -2.33
CA GLY A 305 19.55 15.20 -2.27
C GLY A 305 18.56 14.03 -2.25
N THR A 306 19.02 12.86 -1.85
CA THR A 306 18.29 11.61 -1.93
C THR A 306 18.46 10.82 -0.64
N ILE A 307 17.36 10.31 -0.11
CA ILE A 307 17.34 9.26 0.92
C ILE A 307 17.44 7.93 0.18
N ASP A 308 18.48 7.17 0.46
CA ASP A 308 18.72 5.85 -0.15
C ASP A 308 19.16 4.90 0.96
N VAL A 309 18.23 4.06 1.41
CA VAL A 309 18.39 3.24 2.62
C VAL A 309 18.07 1.79 2.34
N THR A 310 18.98 0.92 2.76
CA THR A 310 18.86 -0.54 2.68
C THR A 310 18.56 -1.10 4.07
N ALA A 311 17.59 -2.01 4.17
CA ALA A 311 17.22 -2.69 5.41
C ALA A 311 17.82 -4.11 5.45
N ASP A 312 18.33 -4.50 6.59
CA ASP A 312 18.88 -5.86 6.80
C ASP A 312 17.76 -6.90 6.82
N LEU A 313 18.08 -8.09 6.32
CA LEU A 313 17.16 -9.21 6.28
C LEU A 313 16.79 -9.68 7.69
N PRO A 314 15.52 -10.03 7.92
CA PRO A 314 15.15 -10.72 9.16
C PRO A 314 15.73 -12.14 9.17
N GLY A 315 16.07 -12.65 10.35
CA GLY A 315 16.77 -13.92 10.53
C GLY A 315 16.19 -15.08 9.73
N HIS A 316 14.85 -15.24 9.74
CA HIS A 316 14.20 -16.35 9.03
C HIS A 316 14.40 -16.31 7.49
N ILE A 317 14.56 -15.12 6.89
CA ILE A 317 14.85 -14.99 5.45
C ILE A 317 16.34 -15.29 5.23
N ALA A 318 17.22 -14.66 6.01
CA ALA A 318 18.66 -14.88 5.90
C ALA A 318 19.03 -16.36 6.07
N GLU A 319 18.49 -17.03 7.07
CA GLU A 319 18.68 -18.46 7.32
C GLU A 319 18.17 -19.32 6.14
N SER A 320 16.98 -19.00 5.62
CA SER A 320 16.42 -19.75 4.49
C SER A 320 17.23 -19.59 3.21
N LEU A 321 17.74 -18.38 2.92
CA LEU A 321 18.65 -18.14 1.79
C LEU A 321 19.95 -18.90 1.98
N GLY A 322 20.52 -18.89 3.19
CA GLY A 322 21.72 -19.67 3.53
C GLY A 322 21.53 -21.18 3.37
N HIS A 323 20.38 -21.73 3.81
CA HIS A 323 20.05 -23.15 3.61
C HIS A 323 19.91 -23.56 2.13
N LEU A 324 19.56 -22.61 1.27
CA LEU A 324 19.49 -22.83 -0.17
C LEU A 324 20.83 -22.58 -0.87
N GLY A 325 21.86 -22.13 -0.14
CA GLY A 325 23.20 -21.84 -0.65
C GLY A 325 23.30 -20.54 -1.43
N PHE A 326 22.36 -19.61 -1.23
CA PHE A 326 22.35 -18.32 -1.94
C PHE A 326 23.36 -17.33 -1.36
N ASP A 327 24.07 -16.63 -2.25
CA ASP A 327 24.97 -15.53 -1.88
C ASP A 327 24.22 -14.20 -1.84
N VAL A 328 23.97 -13.71 -0.62
CA VAL A 328 23.22 -12.45 -0.40
C VAL A 328 23.89 -11.24 -1.07
N ALA A 329 25.22 -11.25 -1.26
CA ALA A 329 25.95 -10.18 -1.90
C ALA A 329 25.58 -9.98 -3.39
N LEU A 330 25.09 -11.02 -4.06
CA LEU A 330 24.64 -10.92 -5.45
C LEU A 330 23.44 -9.99 -5.63
N GLY A 331 22.58 -9.89 -4.63
CA GLY A 331 21.40 -9.03 -4.69
C GLY A 331 21.74 -7.55 -4.62
N ASP A 332 22.70 -7.16 -3.81
CA ASP A 332 23.10 -5.77 -3.62
C ASP A 332 24.01 -5.24 -4.76
N ALA A 333 24.54 -6.14 -5.59
CA ALA A 333 25.35 -5.79 -6.76
C ALA A 333 24.52 -5.26 -7.94
N LEU A 334 23.18 -5.36 -7.89
CA LEU A 334 22.32 -5.00 -8.99
C LEU A 334 21.94 -3.52 -8.95
N PRO A 335 22.33 -2.69 -9.95
CA PRO A 335 22.04 -1.27 -9.94
C PRO A 335 20.55 -0.98 -10.07
N LEU A 336 20.04 -0.08 -9.22
CA LEU A 336 18.64 0.38 -9.24
C LEU A 336 18.25 1.09 -10.55
N ASP A 337 19.21 1.66 -11.24
CA ASP A 337 18.98 2.60 -12.35
C ASP A 337 19.03 1.95 -13.73
N GLU A 338 19.48 0.73 -13.87
CA GLU A 338 19.47 0.00 -15.13
C GLU A 338 18.08 -0.59 -15.46
N VAL A 339 17.09 0.27 -15.58
CA VAL A 339 15.82 -0.08 -16.24
C VAL A 339 15.88 0.42 -17.69
N LYS A 340 16.86 -0.02 -18.44
CA LYS A 340 16.72 0.00 -19.91
C LYS A 340 15.72 -1.09 -20.28
N PHE A 341 14.46 -0.70 -20.44
CA PHE A 341 13.51 -1.52 -21.17
C PHE A 341 14.02 -1.61 -22.60
N SER A 342 14.91 -2.55 -22.87
CA SER A 342 15.26 -2.90 -24.23
C SER A 342 14.03 -3.48 -24.93
N GLU A 343 14.01 -3.49 -26.26
CA GLU A 343 12.95 -4.16 -27.05
C GLU A 343 12.72 -5.61 -26.57
N THR A 344 13.76 -6.28 -26.07
CA THR A 344 13.67 -7.58 -25.41
C THR A 344 12.85 -7.57 -24.11
N ALA A 345 12.79 -6.47 -23.38
CA ALA A 345 11.99 -6.37 -22.13
C ALA A 345 10.48 -6.30 -22.44
N GLU A 346 10.08 -5.69 -23.54
CA GLU A 346 8.67 -5.68 -23.95
C GLU A 346 8.22 -7.06 -24.44
N GLY A 347 9.05 -7.76 -25.18
CA GLY A 347 8.80 -9.15 -25.59
C GLY A 347 8.69 -10.08 -24.38
N LYS A 348 9.59 -9.97 -23.41
CA LYS A 348 9.54 -10.69 -22.12
C LYS A 348 8.27 -10.35 -21.32
N ARG A 349 7.85 -9.09 -21.29
CA ARG A 349 6.61 -8.65 -20.64
C ARG A 349 5.38 -9.33 -21.22
N ARG A 350 5.26 -9.34 -22.56
CA ARG A 350 4.15 -10.01 -23.26
C ARG A 350 4.13 -11.51 -22.99
N ALA A 351 5.30 -12.14 -22.95
CA ALA A 351 5.44 -13.56 -22.67
C ALA A 351 4.99 -13.91 -21.23
N VAL A 352 5.37 -13.12 -20.21
CA VAL A 352 4.92 -13.32 -18.82
C VAL A 352 3.42 -13.20 -18.69
N THR A 353 2.84 -12.18 -19.31
CA THR A 353 1.37 -11.99 -19.30
C THR A 353 0.66 -13.12 -20.02
N ALA A 354 1.18 -13.57 -21.17
CA ALA A 354 0.65 -14.70 -21.93
C ALA A 354 0.74 -16.03 -21.14
N ALA A 355 1.87 -16.29 -20.48
CA ALA A 355 2.06 -17.47 -19.64
C ALA A 355 1.11 -17.49 -18.43
N ALA A 356 0.89 -16.33 -17.78
CA ALA A 356 -0.08 -16.20 -16.70
C ALA A 356 -1.52 -16.49 -17.18
N LYS A 357 -1.89 -16.00 -18.37
CA LYS A 357 -3.19 -16.29 -18.99
C LYS A 357 -3.35 -17.78 -19.34
N ALA A 358 -2.31 -18.40 -19.88
CA ALA A 358 -2.31 -19.81 -20.23
C ALA A 358 -2.51 -20.71 -18.99
N ARG A 359 -1.73 -20.50 -17.93
CA ARG A 359 -1.86 -21.24 -16.67
C ARG A 359 -3.23 -21.07 -16.00
N ARG A 360 -3.82 -19.86 -16.10
CA ARG A 360 -5.18 -19.61 -15.59
C ARG A 360 -6.24 -20.37 -16.38
N LYS A 361 -6.05 -20.49 -17.68
CA LYS A 361 -6.93 -21.28 -18.57
C LYS A 361 -6.83 -22.78 -18.26
N GLU A 362 -5.63 -23.29 -18.03
CA GLU A 362 -5.33 -24.66 -17.67
C GLU A 362 -5.96 -25.04 -16.32
N ARG A 363 -5.75 -24.24 -15.26
CA ARG A 363 -6.39 -24.44 -13.95
C ARG A 363 -7.94 -24.37 -14.00
N ARG A 364 -8.51 -23.56 -14.90
CA ARG A 364 -9.97 -23.56 -15.16
C ARG A 364 -10.43 -24.84 -15.86
N GLY A 365 -9.61 -25.38 -16.78
CA GLY A 365 -9.84 -26.64 -17.47
C GLY A 365 -9.86 -27.82 -16.47
N GLU A 366 -8.84 -27.92 -15.61
CA GLU A 366 -8.71 -28.96 -14.59
C GLU A 366 -9.86 -28.92 -13.56
N ARG A 367 -10.31 -27.74 -13.13
CA ARG A 367 -11.47 -27.60 -12.23
C ARG A 367 -12.79 -28.06 -12.88
N ARG A 368 -12.96 -27.88 -14.19
CA ARG A 368 -14.13 -28.37 -14.94
C ARG A 368 -14.05 -29.87 -15.21
N GLY A 369 -12.85 -30.43 -15.33
CA GLY A 369 -12.64 -31.86 -15.48
C GLY A 369 -12.94 -32.67 -14.22
N ARG A 370 -12.58 -32.14 -13.03
CA ARG A 370 -12.84 -32.79 -11.72
C ARG A 370 -14.29 -32.70 -11.24
N GLY A 371 -15.13 -31.88 -11.83
CA GLY A 371 -16.55 -31.76 -11.51
C GLY A 371 -17.49 -32.59 -12.39
N ARG A 372 -16.96 -33.49 -13.23
CA ARG A 372 -17.68 -34.39 -14.12
C ARG A 372 -17.29 -35.87 -13.95
N GLY A 373 -16.63 -36.20 -12.85
CA GLY A 373 -16.36 -37.58 -12.43
C GLY A 373 -17.15 -37.96 -11.21
#